data_cb33f856d70608bbd701c00cfdaca97d
#
_entry.id   cb33f856d70608bbd701c00cfdaca97d
#
_cell.length_a   1.000
_cell.length_b   1.000
_cell.length_c   1.000
_cell.angle_alpha   90.00
_cell.angle_beta   90.00
_cell.angle_gamma   90.00
#
_symmetry.space_group_name_H-M   'P 1'
#
loop_
_entity.id
_entity.type
_entity.pdbx_description
1 polymer ?
#
loop_
_entity_poly.entity_id
_entity_poly.type
_entity_poly.pdbx_seq_one_letter_code
_entity_poly.pdbx_strand_id
1 'polypeptide(L)'
;MTQNRLLGEISSAVTAFDAAMVELGVDRKVTLFTASDFSRTFPSNGAGSDHAWGSHHLVVGGSVRGGQLVGDFPDLTLRGPNDAGNGLWIPTIAVDEVAATLGRWFGAGDAQLAEVLPRLGYFRSDLGFMNAAA
;
A
#
# COMPACT_ATOMS: atom_id res chain seq x y z
N MET A 1 -20.84 1.01 13.45
CA MET A 1 -19.42 0.88 13.84
C MET A 1 -18.73 2.17 13.49
N THR A 2 -17.93 2.75 14.37
CA THR A 2 -17.18 3.95 14.03
C THR A 2 -15.87 3.56 13.36
N GLN A 3 -15.42 4.31 12.38
CA GLN A 3 -14.17 4.10 11.65
C GLN A 3 -12.97 4.03 12.60
N ASN A 4 -12.93 4.90 13.61
CA ASN A 4 -11.87 4.90 14.62
C ASN A 4 -11.72 3.55 15.36
N ARG A 5 -12.83 2.89 15.67
CA ARG A 5 -12.79 1.56 16.32
C ARG A 5 -12.17 0.52 15.38
N LEU A 6 -12.59 0.50 14.13
CA LEU A 6 -12.05 -0.45 13.13
C LEU A 6 -10.56 -0.22 12.88
N LEU A 7 -10.12 1.03 12.77
CA LEU A 7 -8.69 1.36 12.64
C LEU A 7 -7.90 0.95 13.89
N GLY A 8 -8.47 1.10 15.09
CA GLY A 8 -7.87 0.62 16.33
C GLY A 8 -7.72 -0.90 16.37
N GLU A 9 -8.73 -1.64 15.90
CA GLU A 9 -8.67 -3.11 15.80
C GLU A 9 -7.60 -3.56 14.81
N ILE A 10 -7.51 -2.92 13.64
CA ILE A 10 -6.46 -3.20 12.64
C ILE A 10 -5.07 -2.91 13.24
N SER A 11 -4.89 -1.76 13.88
CA SER A 11 -3.62 -1.39 14.51
C SER A 11 -3.19 -2.42 15.55
N SER A 12 -4.12 -2.86 16.41
CA SER A 12 -3.84 -3.88 17.42
C SER A 12 -3.47 -5.23 16.79
N ALA A 13 -4.18 -5.65 15.75
CA ALA A 13 -3.91 -6.90 15.05
C ALA A 13 -2.55 -6.88 14.34
N VAL A 14 -2.21 -5.79 13.65
CA VAL A 14 -0.91 -5.62 12.98
C VAL A 14 0.22 -5.63 14.00
N THR A 15 0.07 -4.92 15.12
CA THR A 15 1.08 -4.89 16.20
C THR A 15 1.30 -6.27 16.81
N ALA A 16 0.21 -7.01 17.08
CA ALA A 16 0.32 -8.36 17.64
C ALA A 16 0.98 -9.34 16.65
N PHE A 17 0.65 -9.21 15.36
CA PHE A 17 1.28 -10.02 14.31
C PHE A 17 2.79 -9.73 14.21
N ASP A 18 3.17 -8.46 14.14
CA ASP A 18 4.57 -8.04 14.04
C ASP A 18 5.39 -8.55 15.26
N ALA A 19 4.86 -8.37 16.46
CA ALA A 19 5.47 -8.89 17.69
C ALA A 19 5.69 -10.40 17.65
N ALA A 20 4.72 -11.16 17.14
CA ALA A 20 4.85 -12.60 16.98
C ALA A 20 5.94 -12.98 15.96
N MET A 21 6.08 -12.23 14.87
CA MET A 21 7.14 -12.46 13.87
C MET A 21 8.53 -12.18 14.45
N VAL A 22 8.66 -11.16 15.27
CA VAL A 22 9.89 -10.85 16.03
C VAL A 22 10.22 -11.97 17.02
N GLU A 23 9.24 -12.43 17.81
CA GLU A 23 9.43 -13.53 18.77
C GLU A 23 9.87 -14.83 18.09
N LEU A 24 9.34 -15.11 16.90
CA LEU A 24 9.72 -16.26 16.08
C LEU A 24 11.07 -16.09 15.36
N GLY A 25 11.65 -14.90 15.36
CA GLY A 25 12.90 -14.58 14.65
C GLY A 25 12.76 -14.62 13.12
N VAL A 26 11.58 -14.35 12.60
CA VAL A 26 11.26 -14.35 11.15
C VAL A 26 10.77 -13.00 10.63
N ASP A 27 10.78 -11.97 11.45
CA ASP A 27 10.32 -10.62 11.12
C ASP A 27 10.90 -10.09 9.81
N ARG A 28 12.16 -10.39 9.50
CA ARG A 28 12.82 -10.00 8.26
C ARG A 28 12.45 -10.85 7.04
N LYS A 29 11.76 -11.95 7.25
CA LYS A 29 11.31 -12.88 6.18
C LYS A 29 9.82 -12.77 5.90
N VAL A 30 9.12 -11.96 6.68
CA VAL A 30 7.67 -11.77 6.56
C VAL A 30 7.37 -10.29 6.38
N THR A 31 6.52 -9.98 5.42
CA THR A 31 6.03 -8.62 5.19
C THR A 31 4.51 -8.67 5.11
N LEU A 32 3.86 -7.87 5.95
CA LEU A 32 2.43 -7.64 5.92
C LEU A 32 2.15 -6.36 5.13
N PHE A 33 1.19 -6.40 4.22
CA PHE A 33 0.73 -5.20 3.53
C PHE A 33 -0.79 -5.21 3.38
N THR A 34 -1.37 -4.02 3.30
CA THR A 34 -2.78 -3.87 2.95
C THR A 34 -2.94 -3.83 1.43
N ALA A 35 -4.04 -4.38 0.93
CA ALA A 35 -4.40 -4.32 -0.48
C ALA A 35 -5.91 -4.09 -0.62
N SER A 36 -6.30 -3.35 -1.65
CA SER A 36 -7.69 -3.15 -2.03
C SER A 36 -7.75 -2.81 -3.51
N ASP A 37 -8.80 -3.22 -4.18
CA ASP A 37 -9.09 -2.92 -5.57
C ASP A 37 -9.84 -1.58 -5.76
N PHE A 38 -10.22 -0.91 -4.67
CA PHE A 38 -10.84 0.42 -4.68
C PHE A 38 -10.49 1.21 -3.41
N SER A 39 -10.62 2.51 -3.49
CA SER A 39 -10.65 3.40 -2.33
C SER A 39 -12.05 3.99 -2.12
N ARG A 40 -12.15 5.05 -1.34
CA ARG A 40 -13.40 5.76 -1.05
C ARG A 40 -13.29 7.22 -1.47
N THR A 41 -14.41 7.76 -1.99
CA THR A 41 -14.52 9.20 -2.23
C THR A 41 -14.43 9.98 -0.93
N PHE A 42 -13.98 11.23 -1.02
CA PHE A 42 -13.85 12.09 0.13
C PHE A 42 -15.21 12.48 0.76
N PRO A 43 -16.24 12.87 -0.02
CA PRO A 43 -17.56 13.16 0.53
C PRO A 43 -18.31 11.90 0.97
N SER A 44 -19.07 12.05 2.06
CA SER A 44 -20.00 11.01 2.50
C SER A 44 -21.24 10.98 1.62
N ASN A 45 -21.76 9.77 1.36
CA ASN A 45 -23.05 9.54 0.71
C ASN A 45 -24.19 9.30 1.72
N GLY A 46 -23.96 9.54 3.01
CA GLY A 46 -24.92 9.36 4.10
C GLY A 46 -24.86 7.99 4.78
N ALA A 47 -24.32 6.96 4.12
CA ALA A 47 -24.13 5.62 4.68
C ALA A 47 -22.65 5.18 4.68
N GLY A 48 -21.80 5.97 4.10
CA GLY A 48 -20.37 5.76 3.92
C GLY A 48 -19.83 6.75 2.90
N SER A 49 -19.13 6.26 1.90
CA SER A 49 -18.70 7.01 0.72
C SER A 49 -18.64 6.10 -0.50
N ASP A 50 -18.67 6.67 -1.69
CA ASP A 50 -18.65 5.91 -2.93
C ASP A 50 -17.28 5.32 -3.23
N HIS A 51 -17.18 4.40 -4.19
CA HIS A 51 -15.92 3.81 -4.62
C HIS A 51 -15.08 4.83 -5.38
N ALA A 52 -13.76 4.77 -5.19
CA ALA A 52 -12.77 5.62 -5.84
C ALA A 52 -11.55 4.79 -6.25
N TRP A 53 -10.52 5.41 -6.83
CA TRP A 53 -9.36 4.69 -7.38
C TRP A 53 -8.20 4.59 -6.40
N GLY A 54 -7.66 5.75 -6.03
CA GLY A 54 -6.41 5.88 -5.30
C GLY A 54 -6.61 5.99 -3.80
N SER A 55 -5.74 5.33 -3.07
CA SER A 55 -5.63 5.45 -1.63
C SER A 55 -4.19 5.16 -1.22
N HIS A 56 -3.95 5.13 0.07
CA HIS A 56 -2.67 4.73 0.64
C HIS A 56 -2.80 3.37 1.32
N HIS A 57 -1.71 2.63 1.29
CA HIS A 57 -1.60 1.31 1.88
C HIS A 57 -0.49 1.30 2.93
N LEU A 58 -0.58 0.35 3.86
CA LEU A 58 0.43 0.12 4.88
C LEU A 58 1.29 -1.07 4.47
N VAL A 59 2.59 -0.96 4.72
CA VAL A 59 3.55 -2.07 4.59
C VAL A 59 4.35 -2.16 5.89
N VAL A 60 4.38 -3.33 6.51
CA VAL A 60 4.99 -3.58 7.82
C VAL A 60 5.81 -4.85 7.78
N GLY A 61 7.00 -4.84 8.37
CA GLY A 61 7.88 -6.00 8.50
C GLY A 61 9.33 -5.60 8.76
N GLY A 62 10.13 -6.50 9.26
CA GLY A 62 11.52 -6.23 9.64
C GLY A 62 12.45 -5.89 8.46
N SER A 63 12.06 -6.20 7.23
CA SER A 63 12.77 -5.79 6.02
C SER A 63 12.22 -4.52 5.37
N VAL A 64 11.17 -3.91 5.93
CA VAL A 64 10.61 -2.66 5.43
C VAL A 64 11.45 -1.48 5.94
N ARG A 65 11.78 -0.55 5.07
CA ARG A 65 12.33 0.76 5.44
C ARG A 65 11.20 1.63 5.95
N GLY A 66 10.78 1.39 7.20
CA GLY A 66 9.64 2.03 7.82
C GLY A 66 9.84 3.52 8.14
N GLY A 67 8.81 4.13 8.73
CA GLY A 67 8.84 5.52 9.18
C GLY A 67 8.81 6.55 8.05
N GLN A 68 8.42 6.18 6.84
CA GLN A 68 8.36 7.07 5.68
C GLN A 68 7.05 6.93 4.92
N LEU A 69 6.72 7.96 4.17
CA LEU A 69 5.70 7.93 3.12
C LEU A 69 6.40 7.70 1.78
N VAL A 70 5.94 6.74 1.00
CA VAL A 70 6.44 6.45 -0.35
C VAL A 70 5.44 6.99 -1.37
N GLY A 71 5.94 7.78 -2.32
CA GLY A 71 5.11 8.52 -3.28
C GLY A 71 4.74 9.92 -2.80
N ASP A 72 3.94 10.60 -3.60
CA ASP A 72 3.49 11.96 -3.32
C ASP A 72 2.09 11.93 -2.72
N PHE A 73 1.93 12.56 -1.57
CA PHE A 73 0.61 12.72 -0.98
C PHE A 73 -0.19 13.74 -1.81
N PRO A 74 -1.39 13.41 -2.30
CA PRO A 74 -2.14 14.31 -3.19
C PRO A 74 -2.62 15.56 -2.45
N ASP A 75 -2.77 16.65 -3.20
CA ASP A 75 -3.53 17.81 -2.73
C ASP A 75 -5.01 17.40 -2.59
N LEU A 76 -5.52 17.41 -1.36
CA LEU A 76 -6.89 17.01 -1.03
C LEU A 76 -7.92 18.12 -1.27
N THR A 77 -7.58 19.16 -1.99
CA THR A 77 -8.52 20.20 -2.39
C THR A 77 -9.55 19.65 -3.38
N LEU A 78 -10.82 19.63 -3.00
CA LEU A 78 -11.91 19.24 -3.89
C LEU A 78 -11.92 20.14 -5.14
N ARG A 79 -12.02 19.50 -6.31
CA ARG A 79 -11.88 20.13 -7.62
C ARG A 79 -10.48 20.72 -7.88
N GLY A 80 -9.50 20.33 -7.07
CA GLY A 80 -8.08 20.65 -7.26
C GLY A 80 -7.41 19.74 -8.31
N PRO A 81 -6.10 19.90 -8.51
CA PRO A 81 -5.36 19.23 -9.58
C PRO A 81 -5.31 17.70 -9.44
N ASN A 82 -5.47 17.18 -8.23
CA ASN A 82 -5.43 15.73 -7.95
C ASN A 82 -6.83 15.11 -7.80
N ASP A 83 -7.90 15.89 -7.94
CA ASP A 83 -9.29 15.40 -7.85
C ASP A 83 -9.86 15.13 -9.25
N ALA A 84 -10.05 13.87 -9.57
CA ALA A 84 -10.73 13.45 -10.80
C ALA A 84 -12.25 13.69 -10.77
N GLY A 85 -12.75 14.30 -9.73
CA GLY A 85 -14.15 14.66 -9.48
C GLY A 85 -14.70 13.97 -8.24
N ASN A 86 -15.42 14.74 -7.43
CA ASN A 86 -16.08 14.26 -6.21
C ASN A 86 -15.12 13.63 -5.17
N GLY A 87 -13.87 14.09 -5.09
CA GLY A 87 -12.87 13.54 -4.17
C GLY A 87 -12.40 12.14 -4.56
N LEU A 88 -12.33 11.86 -5.86
CA LEU A 88 -11.61 10.71 -6.43
C LEU A 88 -10.17 11.13 -6.67
N TRP A 89 -9.27 10.70 -5.81
CA TRP A 89 -7.87 11.11 -5.87
C TRP A 89 -7.10 10.31 -6.91
N ILE A 90 -6.32 11.02 -7.72
CA ILE A 90 -5.45 10.41 -8.74
C ILE A 90 -4.22 9.83 -8.02
N PRO A 91 -3.97 8.51 -8.10
CA PRO A 91 -2.80 7.92 -7.45
C PRO A 91 -1.51 8.32 -8.17
N THR A 92 -0.43 8.49 -7.40
CA THR A 92 0.91 8.81 -7.90
C THR A 92 1.80 7.58 -8.04
N ILE A 93 1.34 6.44 -7.55
CA ILE A 93 2.02 5.14 -7.62
C ILE A 93 1.04 4.12 -8.20
N ALA A 94 1.49 3.36 -9.20
CA ALA A 94 0.72 2.25 -9.73
C ALA A 94 0.80 1.02 -8.81
N VAL A 95 -0.26 0.20 -8.79
CA VAL A 95 -0.24 -1.06 -8.05
C VAL A 95 0.87 -2.00 -8.53
N ASP A 96 1.21 -1.95 -9.82
CA ASP A 96 2.31 -2.70 -10.42
C ASP A 96 3.67 -2.36 -9.80
N GLU A 97 3.92 -1.09 -9.44
CA GLU A 97 5.17 -0.65 -8.79
C GLU A 97 5.29 -1.24 -7.37
N VAL A 98 4.19 -1.26 -6.61
CA VAL A 98 4.16 -1.88 -5.27
C VAL A 98 4.35 -3.38 -5.39
N ALA A 99 3.61 -4.03 -6.29
CA ALA A 99 3.68 -5.47 -6.52
C ALA A 99 5.08 -5.90 -6.99
N ALA A 100 5.70 -5.13 -7.89
CA ALA A 100 7.07 -5.41 -8.35
C ALA A 100 8.09 -5.27 -7.23
N THR A 101 7.98 -4.22 -6.39
CA THR A 101 8.87 -4.02 -5.24
C THR A 101 8.79 -5.18 -4.25
N LEU A 102 7.58 -5.61 -3.90
CA LEU A 102 7.35 -6.75 -3.02
C LEU A 102 7.77 -8.08 -3.68
N GLY A 103 7.49 -8.25 -4.96
CA GLY A 103 7.87 -9.43 -5.73
C GLY A 103 9.39 -9.60 -5.81
N ARG A 104 10.14 -8.53 -6.06
CA ARG A 104 11.62 -8.54 -6.03
C ARG A 104 12.15 -8.93 -4.66
N TRP A 105 11.63 -8.33 -3.62
CA TRP A 105 12.00 -8.68 -2.26
C TRP A 105 11.72 -10.16 -1.97
N PHE A 106 10.62 -10.70 -2.47
CA PHE A 106 10.26 -12.11 -2.33
C PHE A 106 11.14 -13.06 -3.18
N GLY A 107 11.94 -12.53 -4.11
CA GLY A 107 12.90 -13.27 -4.92
C GLY A 107 12.50 -13.46 -6.38
N ALA A 108 11.44 -12.80 -6.85
CA ALA A 108 11.08 -12.84 -8.26
C ALA A 108 12.07 -12.04 -9.11
N GLY A 109 12.59 -12.66 -10.16
CA GLY A 109 13.44 -12.01 -11.16
C GLY A 109 12.63 -11.24 -12.21
N ASP A 110 13.32 -10.46 -13.05
CA ASP A 110 12.69 -9.59 -14.06
C ASP A 110 11.76 -10.35 -15.02
N ALA A 111 12.13 -11.54 -15.44
CA ALA A 111 11.31 -12.36 -16.35
C ALA A 111 9.99 -12.76 -15.69
N GLN A 112 10.02 -13.18 -14.43
CA GLN A 112 8.84 -13.56 -13.68
C GLN A 112 7.93 -12.35 -13.39
N LEU A 113 8.52 -11.20 -13.06
CA LEU A 113 7.76 -9.96 -12.87
C LEU A 113 7.10 -9.50 -14.16
N ALA A 114 7.77 -9.59 -15.31
CA ALA A 114 7.19 -9.25 -16.60
C ALA A 114 6.02 -10.17 -17.00
N GLU A 115 6.05 -11.44 -16.59
CA GLU A 115 4.97 -12.40 -16.82
C GLU A 115 3.71 -12.06 -16.00
N VAL A 116 3.88 -11.77 -14.70
CA VAL A 116 2.75 -11.52 -13.80
C VAL A 116 2.28 -10.07 -13.80
N LEU A 117 3.13 -9.13 -14.21
CA LEU A 117 2.87 -7.70 -14.30
C LEU A 117 3.18 -7.21 -15.73
N PRO A 118 2.36 -7.54 -16.72
CA PRO A 118 2.68 -7.31 -18.13
C PRO A 118 2.78 -5.82 -18.52
N ARG A 119 2.30 -4.92 -17.65
CA ARG A 119 2.40 -3.45 -17.85
C ARG A 119 3.56 -2.81 -17.08
N LEU A 120 4.35 -3.59 -16.34
CA LEU A 120 5.43 -3.07 -15.50
C LEU A 120 6.44 -2.22 -16.28
N GLY A 121 6.63 -2.47 -17.58
CA GLY A 121 7.52 -1.68 -18.43
C GLY A 121 7.16 -0.19 -18.55
N TYR A 122 5.97 0.22 -18.17
CA TYR A 122 5.54 1.63 -18.14
C TYR A 122 5.78 2.30 -16.76
N PHE A 123 6.24 1.55 -15.76
CA PHE A 123 6.32 1.97 -14.36
C PHE A 123 7.70 1.66 -13.78
N ARG A 124 7.97 2.20 -12.61
CA ARG A 124 9.16 1.83 -11.84
C ARG A 124 9.04 0.38 -11.36
N SER A 125 10.09 -0.37 -11.49
CA SER A 125 10.10 -1.76 -11.03
C SER A 125 10.52 -1.93 -9.57
N ASP A 126 10.91 -0.84 -8.89
CA ASP A 126 11.28 -0.81 -7.48
C ASP A 126 11.04 0.59 -6.91
N LEU A 127 10.32 0.65 -5.81
CA LEU A 127 10.03 1.87 -5.05
C LEU A 127 11.05 2.11 -3.92
N GLY A 128 11.96 1.17 -3.67
CA GLY A 128 13.04 1.30 -2.72
C GLY A 128 12.64 1.22 -1.25
N PHE A 129 11.43 0.82 -0.91
CA PHE A 129 10.99 0.73 0.49
C PHE A 129 11.32 -0.61 1.17
N MET A 130 11.92 -1.56 0.43
CA MET A 130 12.37 -2.83 1.00
C MET A 130 13.90 -2.84 1.14
N ASN A 131 14.39 -3.41 2.24
CA ASN A 131 15.78 -3.85 2.35
C ASN A 131 15.95 -5.18 1.63
N ALA A 132 17.17 -5.56 1.31
CA ALA A 132 17.44 -6.89 0.76
C ALA A 132 16.87 -7.97 1.69
N ALA A 133 16.37 -9.04 1.10
CA ALA A 133 15.94 -10.22 1.86
C ALA A 133 17.14 -10.78 2.64
N ALA A 134 16.90 -11.20 3.88
CA ALA A 134 17.92 -11.75 4.76
C ALA A 134 18.16 -13.23 4.49
#